data_d75824e0ebc17dc8ddbc43c52a12f765
#
_entry.id   d75824e0ebc17dc8ddbc43c52a12f765
#
_cell.length_a   1.000
_cell.length_b   1.000
_cell.length_c   1.000
_cell.angle_alpha   90.00
_cell.angle_beta   90.00
_cell.angle_gamma   90.00
#
_symmetry.space_group_name_H-M   'P 1'
#
loop_
_entity.id
_entity.type
_entity.pdbx_description
1 polymer ?
#
loop_
_entity_poly.entity_id
_entity_poly.type
_entity_poly.pdbx_seq_one_letter_code
_entity_poly.pdbx_strand_id
1 'polypeptide(L)'
;TLNTALEQNPDINFVISAGDQVNKTGEAKEEEYASYLSADALKGLAVATTIGNHDSLNEDYMYHFNNPNNTENGKTQAGGDYYYSYGEGLFVVLNTNNYNVAEHQKTIEEAVKAYPDAKWRIVTIHQDIYGSGLDHSDTDGMILRTQLTPVFDANNIDVVLQGHDHTYSRSKMLYGDGQTHGKYEFSLNADGTDYDWDHATNVDTQEQIALAPEEGDTDAQAALDAFHEDNNCYTIEDVDGDTVTDPQGILYMTANSASGSKYYELLSTQQDYVAARSQNWLPSYSVITL
;
A
#
# COMPACT_ATOMS: atom_id res chain seq x y z
N THR A 1 14.72 -12.88 8.54
CA THR A 1 14.45 -11.43 8.74
C THR A 1 13.84 -11.19 10.12
N LEU A 2 12.67 -11.78 10.48
CA LEU A 2 11.98 -11.53 11.75
C LEU A 2 12.85 -11.83 12.98
N ASN A 3 13.53 -12.99 13.04
CA ASN A 3 14.42 -13.30 14.16
C ASN A 3 15.52 -12.26 14.31
N THR A 4 16.14 -11.84 13.21
CA THR A 4 17.16 -10.79 13.21
C THR A 4 16.60 -9.46 13.72
N ALA A 5 15.40 -9.10 13.27
CA ALA A 5 14.72 -7.88 13.73
C ALA A 5 14.51 -7.89 15.25
N LEU A 6 14.03 -9.00 15.81
CA LEU A 6 13.79 -9.16 17.25
C LEU A 6 15.10 -9.22 18.07
N GLU A 7 16.14 -9.87 17.54
CA GLU A 7 17.46 -9.91 18.20
C GLU A 7 18.09 -8.50 18.28
N GLN A 8 17.92 -7.70 17.23
CA GLN A 8 18.47 -6.35 17.18
C GLN A 8 17.60 -5.31 17.89
N ASN A 9 16.29 -5.57 17.99
CA ASN A 9 15.29 -4.68 18.57
C ASN A 9 14.37 -5.46 19.52
N PRO A 10 14.84 -5.79 20.74
CA PRO A 10 14.09 -6.66 21.66
C PRO A 10 12.80 -6.04 22.20
N ASP A 11 12.62 -4.72 22.03
CA ASP A 11 11.46 -3.96 22.51
C ASP A 11 10.32 -3.90 21.47
N ILE A 12 10.42 -4.64 20.34
CA ILE A 12 9.33 -4.72 19.36
C ILE A 12 8.07 -5.29 20.01
N ASN A 13 6.95 -4.59 19.87
CA ASN A 13 5.67 -4.96 20.44
C ASN A 13 4.79 -5.76 19.48
N PHE A 14 4.83 -5.49 18.19
CA PHE A 14 4.11 -6.19 17.13
C PHE A 14 4.74 -5.95 15.76
N VAL A 15 4.29 -6.71 14.77
CA VAL A 15 4.72 -6.59 13.37
C VAL A 15 3.58 -6.02 12.53
N ILE A 16 3.90 -5.15 11.59
CA ILE A 16 3.00 -4.74 10.50
C ILE A 16 3.50 -5.40 9.21
N SER A 17 2.60 -6.05 8.48
CA SER A 17 2.87 -6.59 7.16
C SER A 17 2.02 -5.85 6.12
N ALA A 18 2.66 -5.29 5.11
CA ALA A 18 1.99 -4.52 4.06
C ALA A 18 1.41 -5.39 2.93
N GLY A 19 1.11 -6.66 3.19
CA GLY A 19 0.44 -7.55 2.26
C GLY A 19 1.34 -8.63 1.67
N ASP A 20 0.75 -9.46 0.81
CA ASP A 20 1.39 -10.58 0.13
C ASP A 20 2.09 -11.54 1.10
N GLN A 21 1.30 -12.09 2.05
CA GLN A 21 1.77 -13.14 2.95
C GLN A 21 2.06 -14.45 2.21
N VAL A 22 1.52 -14.60 1.01
CA VAL A 22 1.64 -15.74 0.11
C VAL A 22 2.02 -15.29 -1.30
N ASN A 23 2.43 -16.24 -2.15
CA ASN A 23 2.87 -15.94 -3.52
C ASN A 23 1.85 -16.34 -4.59
N LYS A 24 0.98 -17.31 -4.32
CA LYS A 24 -0.03 -17.76 -5.28
C LYS A 24 -1.19 -16.79 -5.35
N THR A 25 -1.82 -16.65 -6.52
CA THR A 25 -2.97 -15.80 -6.77
C THR A 25 -4.16 -16.66 -7.21
N GLY A 26 -5.36 -16.41 -6.69
CA GLY A 26 -6.61 -17.01 -7.14
C GLY A 26 -6.81 -18.52 -6.88
N GLU A 27 -5.85 -19.22 -6.28
CA GLU A 27 -5.93 -20.65 -5.93
C GLU A 27 -5.67 -20.89 -4.45
N ALA A 28 -5.96 -22.10 -3.95
CA ALA A 28 -5.74 -22.46 -2.54
C ALA A 28 -4.25 -22.36 -2.14
N LYS A 29 -3.97 -21.74 -1.00
CA LYS A 29 -2.62 -21.35 -0.54
C LYS A 29 -2.30 -21.83 0.86
N GLU A 30 -3.01 -22.84 1.35
CA GLU A 30 -2.90 -23.32 2.73
C GLU A 30 -1.45 -23.64 3.13
N GLU A 31 -0.67 -24.28 2.24
CA GLU A 31 0.73 -24.60 2.50
C GLU A 31 1.62 -23.35 2.64
N GLU A 32 1.30 -22.28 1.89
CA GLU A 32 2.05 -21.03 1.95
C GLU A 32 1.72 -20.26 3.24
N TYR A 33 0.44 -20.20 3.66
CA TYR A 33 0.06 -19.62 4.94
C TYR A 33 0.63 -20.42 6.12
N ALA A 34 0.61 -21.76 6.05
CA ALA A 34 1.24 -22.60 7.06
C ALA A 34 2.75 -22.31 7.15
N SER A 35 3.41 -22.09 6.02
CA SER A 35 4.83 -21.72 5.97
C SER A 35 5.07 -20.34 6.60
N TYR A 36 4.27 -19.34 6.24
CA TYR A 36 4.35 -17.99 6.79
C TYR A 36 4.19 -18.00 8.31
N LEU A 37 3.16 -18.68 8.84
CA LEU A 37 2.85 -18.75 10.25
C LEU A 37 3.80 -19.68 11.04
N SER A 38 4.63 -20.47 10.37
CA SER A 38 5.60 -21.37 11.02
C SER A 38 6.78 -20.65 11.68
N ALA A 39 7.00 -19.37 11.37
CA ALA A 39 8.09 -18.60 11.94
C ALA A 39 7.98 -18.51 13.47
N ASP A 40 9.05 -18.93 14.19
CA ASP A 40 9.05 -18.96 15.65
C ASP A 40 8.76 -17.58 16.27
N ALA A 41 9.21 -16.51 15.65
CA ALA A 41 8.95 -15.14 16.06
C ALA A 41 7.44 -14.82 16.14
N LEU A 42 6.62 -15.38 15.25
CA LEU A 42 5.18 -15.12 15.20
C LEU A 42 4.38 -15.90 16.26
N LYS A 43 4.99 -16.83 16.96
CA LYS A 43 4.32 -17.59 18.04
C LYS A 43 4.02 -16.75 19.27
N GLY A 44 4.75 -15.66 19.48
CA GLY A 44 4.61 -14.80 20.66
C GLY A 44 4.45 -13.33 20.33
N LEU A 45 4.29 -12.96 19.06
CA LEU A 45 4.22 -11.58 18.61
C LEU A 45 2.97 -11.40 17.73
N ALA A 46 2.19 -10.38 18.04
CA ALA A 46 1.05 -10.02 17.21
C ALA A 46 1.49 -9.52 15.82
N VAL A 47 0.71 -9.83 14.80
CA VAL A 47 0.94 -9.35 13.44
C VAL A 47 -0.31 -8.66 12.95
N ALA A 48 -0.17 -7.40 12.53
CA ALA A 48 -1.18 -6.67 11.79
C ALA A 48 -0.91 -6.88 10.29
N THR A 49 -1.74 -7.67 9.63
CA THR A 49 -1.57 -8.04 8.22
C THR A 49 -2.47 -7.21 7.32
N THR A 50 -1.98 -6.86 6.15
CA THR A 50 -2.74 -6.21 5.06
C THR A 50 -3.03 -7.27 3.99
N ILE A 51 -4.16 -7.19 3.33
CA ILE A 51 -4.48 -8.07 2.19
C ILE A 51 -3.73 -7.55 0.97
N GLY A 52 -2.79 -8.35 0.44
CA GLY A 52 -2.13 -8.08 -0.83
C GLY A 52 -2.92 -8.63 -2.03
N ASN A 53 -2.48 -8.35 -3.24
CA ASN A 53 -3.14 -8.89 -4.43
C ASN A 53 -3.05 -10.42 -4.49
N HIS A 54 -1.94 -11.00 -4.04
CA HIS A 54 -1.79 -12.45 -3.92
C HIS A 54 -2.69 -13.06 -2.84
N ASP A 55 -3.12 -12.32 -1.83
CA ASP A 55 -4.05 -12.77 -0.80
C ASP A 55 -5.53 -12.64 -1.20
N SER A 56 -5.89 -11.72 -2.10
CA SER A 56 -7.22 -11.10 -2.23
C SER A 56 -8.29 -11.95 -2.90
N LEU A 57 -7.92 -12.89 -3.80
CA LEU A 57 -8.84 -13.55 -4.74
C LEU A 57 -9.42 -14.89 -4.27
N ASN A 58 -9.24 -15.24 -2.99
CA ASN A 58 -9.95 -16.34 -2.33
C ASN A 58 -10.12 -16.08 -0.83
N GLU A 59 -10.78 -17.00 -0.13
CA GLU A 59 -11.14 -16.85 1.29
C GLU A 59 -10.04 -17.29 2.26
N ASP A 60 -8.89 -17.80 1.79
CA ASP A 60 -7.89 -18.43 2.67
C ASP A 60 -7.35 -17.44 3.73
N TYR A 61 -7.08 -16.17 3.33
CA TYR A 61 -6.60 -15.14 4.25
C TYR A 61 -7.51 -14.98 5.48
N MET A 62 -8.82 -14.90 5.30
CA MET A 62 -9.77 -14.67 6.41
C MET A 62 -9.86 -15.84 7.40
N TYR A 63 -9.43 -17.03 7.01
CA TYR A 63 -9.36 -18.18 7.92
C TYR A 63 -8.09 -18.20 8.78
N HIS A 64 -7.05 -17.46 8.38
CA HIS A 64 -5.78 -17.40 9.08
C HIS A 64 -5.63 -16.18 9.98
N PHE A 65 -6.31 -15.06 9.66
CA PHE A 65 -6.15 -13.80 10.38
C PHE A 65 -7.47 -13.32 10.98
N ASN A 66 -7.45 -13.07 12.30
CA ASN A 66 -8.59 -12.53 13.04
C ASN A 66 -8.36 -11.05 13.34
N ASN A 67 -8.65 -10.20 12.36
CA ASN A 67 -8.40 -8.77 12.43
C ASN A 67 -9.38 -8.06 13.38
N PRO A 68 -8.93 -7.18 14.27
CA PRO A 68 -9.79 -6.43 15.18
C PRO A 68 -10.59 -5.37 14.41
N ASN A 69 -11.81 -5.06 14.90
CA ASN A 69 -12.70 -4.07 14.28
C ASN A 69 -12.80 -4.23 12.75
N ASN A 70 -12.87 -5.49 12.31
CA ASN A 70 -13.05 -5.83 10.90
C ASN A 70 -14.38 -5.26 10.39
N THR A 71 -14.36 -4.62 9.22
CA THR A 71 -15.51 -3.98 8.62
C THR A 71 -16.00 -4.72 7.37
N GLU A 72 -17.18 -4.36 6.88
CA GLU A 72 -17.69 -4.80 5.57
C GLU A 72 -17.22 -3.87 4.43
N ASN A 73 -16.50 -2.80 4.75
CA ASN A 73 -15.93 -1.88 3.76
C ASN A 73 -14.65 -2.45 3.15
N GLY A 74 -14.35 -2.09 1.92
CA GLY A 74 -13.14 -2.53 1.20
C GLY A 74 -13.06 -4.03 0.99
N LYS A 75 -14.21 -4.72 0.89
CA LYS A 75 -14.27 -6.18 0.94
C LYS A 75 -13.91 -6.82 -0.41
N THR A 76 -12.99 -7.78 -0.36
CA THR A 76 -12.77 -8.81 -1.37
C THR A 76 -13.16 -10.19 -0.82
N GLN A 77 -12.85 -11.28 -1.53
CA GLN A 77 -13.05 -12.63 -1.01
C GLN A 77 -12.22 -12.89 0.26
N ALA A 78 -11.06 -12.26 0.39
CA ALA A 78 -10.14 -12.41 1.52
C ALA A 78 -10.58 -11.66 2.79
N GLY A 79 -11.45 -10.66 2.70
CA GLY A 79 -11.91 -9.85 3.82
C GLY A 79 -11.96 -8.36 3.48
N GLY A 80 -12.18 -7.53 4.48
CA GLY A 80 -12.35 -6.09 4.36
C GLY A 80 -11.29 -5.29 5.11
N ASP A 81 -11.54 -3.98 5.20
CA ASP A 81 -10.73 -3.04 5.98
C ASP A 81 -10.89 -3.30 7.48
N TYR A 82 -9.88 -2.93 8.25
CA TYR A 82 -9.96 -2.97 9.71
C TYR A 82 -9.10 -1.86 10.34
N TYR A 83 -9.25 -1.67 11.66
CA TYR A 83 -8.45 -0.71 12.39
C TYR A 83 -8.21 -1.14 13.84
N TYR A 84 -7.17 -0.60 14.45
CA TYR A 84 -6.84 -0.83 15.86
C TYR A 84 -6.06 0.36 16.43
N SER A 85 -5.98 0.45 17.75
CA SER A 85 -5.11 1.39 18.42
C SER A 85 -4.06 0.65 19.25
N TYR A 86 -2.87 1.22 19.33
CA TYR A 86 -1.81 0.78 20.20
C TYR A 86 -1.01 1.96 20.71
N GLY A 87 -0.89 2.11 22.02
CA GLY A 87 -0.26 3.28 22.63
C GLY A 87 -0.97 4.57 22.22
N GLU A 88 -0.24 5.50 21.65
CA GLU A 88 -0.74 6.78 21.15
C GLU A 88 -1.11 6.75 19.65
N GLY A 89 -0.95 5.59 19.00
CA GLY A 89 -1.20 5.38 17.58
C GLY A 89 -2.58 4.80 17.27
N LEU A 90 -3.23 5.33 16.23
CA LEU A 90 -4.34 4.72 15.50
C LEU A 90 -3.77 4.13 14.22
N PHE A 91 -4.07 2.87 13.98
CA PHE A 91 -3.67 2.14 12.79
C PHE A 91 -4.90 1.73 12.01
N VAL A 92 -4.96 2.12 10.75
CA VAL A 92 -6.03 1.76 9.81
C VAL A 92 -5.43 0.95 8.68
N VAL A 93 -5.99 -0.22 8.43
CA VAL A 93 -5.52 -1.14 7.40
C VAL A 93 -6.60 -1.26 6.33
N LEU A 94 -6.27 -0.87 5.11
CA LEU A 94 -7.18 -0.85 3.99
C LEU A 94 -6.86 -1.99 3.01
N ASN A 95 -7.89 -2.70 2.60
CA ASN A 95 -7.79 -3.69 1.54
C ASN A 95 -7.94 -3.02 0.16
N THR A 96 -6.87 -2.42 -0.30
CA THR A 96 -6.81 -1.64 -1.55
C THR A 96 -6.90 -2.49 -2.83
N ASN A 97 -7.12 -3.80 -2.73
CA ASN A 97 -7.57 -4.63 -3.85
C ASN A 97 -9.07 -4.44 -4.17
N ASN A 98 -9.81 -3.78 -3.29
CA ASN A 98 -11.12 -3.21 -3.59
C ASN A 98 -10.92 -1.74 -3.96
N TYR A 99 -11.29 -1.34 -5.18
CA TYR A 99 -11.07 0.01 -5.70
C TYR A 99 -12.16 1.01 -5.30
N ASN A 100 -13.14 0.62 -4.47
CA ASN A 100 -14.18 1.52 -3.97
C ASN A 100 -13.67 2.40 -2.82
N VAL A 101 -12.99 3.48 -3.14
CA VAL A 101 -12.40 4.40 -2.16
C VAL A 101 -13.40 5.00 -1.19
N ALA A 102 -14.69 5.12 -1.59
CA ALA A 102 -15.73 5.59 -0.68
C ALA A 102 -15.99 4.63 0.50
N GLU A 103 -15.68 3.35 0.36
CA GLU A 103 -15.72 2.39 1.47
C GLU A 103 -14.51 2.57 2.39
N HIS A 104 -13.32 2.71 1.84
CA HIS A 104 -12.10 3.00 2.61
C HIS A 104 -12.22 4.30 3.41
N GLN A 105 -12.81 5.34 2.81
CA GLN A 105 -13.10 6.59 3.51
C GLN A 105 -13.97 6.36 4.74
N LYS A 106 -15.03 5.55 4.65
CA LYS A 106 -15.88 5.22 5.80
C LYS A 106 -15.10 4.55 6.92
N THR A 107 -14.23 3.59 6.58
CA THR A 107 -13.38 2.91 7.58
C THR A 107 -12.45 3.90 8.29
N ILE A 108 -11.81 4.81 7.55
CA ILE A 108 -10.94 5.83 8.13
C ILE A 108 -11.75 6.76 9.06
N GLU A 109 -12.89 7.26 8.61
CA GLU A 109 -13.76 8.15 9.40
C GLU A 109 -14.27 7.44 10.67
N GLU A 110 -14.66 6.17 10.59
CA GLU A 110 -15.07 5.37 11.74
C GLU A 110 -13.92 5.18 12.72
N ALA A 111 -12.72 4.88 12.25
CA ALA A 111 -11.53 4.69 13.06
C ALA A 111 -11.13 6.00 13.78
N VAL A 112 -11.08 7.12 13.07
CA VAL A 112 -10.79 8.44 13.64
C VAL A 112 -11.82 8.84 14.68
N LYS A 113 -13.11 8.56 14.42
CA LYS A 113 -14.18 8.81 15.38
C LYS A 113 -14.09 7.92 16.63
N ALA A 114 -13.64 6.67 16.48
CA ALA A 114 -13.48 5.74 17.58
C ALA A 114 -12.26 6.10 18.47
N TYR A 115 -11.21 6.67 17.89
CA TYR A 115 -9.97 7.04 18.56
C TYR A 115 -9.57 8.51 18.30
N PRO A 116 -10.38 9.48 18.74
CA PRO A 116 -10.19 10.89 18.40
C PRO A 116 -8.93 11.50 19.02
N ASP A 117 -8.44 10.92 20.13
CA ASP A 117 -7.27 11.39 20.86
C ASP A 117 -5.95 10.74 20.42
N ALA A 118 -5.97 9.93 19.37
CA ALA A 118 -4.76 9.33 18.81
C ALA A 118 -3.81 10.46 18.33
N LYS A 119 -2.55 10.41 18.76
CA LYS A 119 -1.53 11.38 18.35
C LYS A 119 -0.95 11.08 16.99
N TRP A 120 -0.94 9.80 16.61
CA TRP A 120 -0.43 9.32 15.33
C TRP A 120 -1.53 8.55 14.60
N ARG A 121 -1.73 8.86 13.34
CA ARG A 121 -2.66 8.16 12.44
C ARG A 121 -1.87 7.53 11.32
N ILE A 122 -1.77 6.22 11.36
CA ILE A 122 -0.96 5.42 10.44
C ILE A 122 -1.91 4.57 9.60
N VAL A 123 -1.81 4.68 8.28
CA VAL A 123 -2.53 3.83 7.34
C VAL A 123 -1.58 2.80 6.77
N THR A 124 -2.05 1.56 6.59
CA THR A 124 -1.33 0.54 5.83
C THR A 124 -2.18 0.13 4.64
N ILE A 125 -1.57 0.16 3.46
CA ILE A 125 -2.14 -0.28 2.19
C ILE A 125 -1.19 -1.27 1.53
N HIS A 126 -1.69 -2.03 0.55
CA HIS A 126 -0.80 -2.91 -0.21
C HIS A 126 -0.16 -2.20 -1.39
N GLN A 127 -0.93 -1.54 -2.24
CA GLN A 127 -0.40 -0.87 -3.42
C GLN A 127 0.58 0.26 -3.07
N ASP A 128 1.62 0.39 -3.89
CA ASP A 128 2.70 1.36 -3.73
C ASP A 128 2.38 2.67 -4.47
N ILE A 129 1.49 3.48 -3.87
CA ILE A 129 1.01 4.71 -4.54
C ILE A 129 2.08 5.82 -4.64
N TYR A 130 3.17 5.74 -3.86
CA TYR A 130 4.32 6.64 -3.93
C TYR A 130 5.63 5.88 -3.72
N GLY A 131 5.92 4.96 -4.63
CA GLY A 131 7.13 4.15 -4.61
C GLY A 131 8.22 4.59 -5.57
N SER A 132 9.16 3.71 -5.84
CA SER A 132 10.26 3.96 -6.78
C SER A 132 10.81 2.70 -7.45
N GLY A 133 10.08 1.60 -7.47
CA GLY A 133 10.47 0.38 -8.15
C GLY A 133 10.01 0.33 -9.60
N LEU A 134 10.76 -0.36 -10.42
CA LEU A 134 10.55 -0.40 -11.87
C LEU A 134 9.28 -1.16 -12.27
N ASP A 135 8.81 -2.06 -11.42
CA ASP A 135 7.73 -2.99 -11.80
C ASP A 135 6.33 -2.41 -11.54
N HIS A 136 6.19 -1.57 -10.51
CA HIS A 136 4.88 -1.11 -10.05
C HIS A 136 4.76 0.40 -9.85
N SER A 137 5.81 1.10 -9.45
CA SER A 137 5.70 2.46 -8.94
C SER A 137 5.35 3.55 -9.98
N ASP A 138 5.43 3.26 -11.26
CA ASP A 138 5.04 4.16 -12.37
C ASP A 138 3.83 3.65 -13.18
N THR A 139 3.21 2.56 -12.71
CA THR A 139 2.08 1.91 -13.38
C THR A 139 0.98 1.55 -12.37
N ASP A 140 0.80 0.26 -12.11
CA ASP A 140 -0.28 -0.29 -11.29
C ASP A 140 -0.21 0.10 -9.82
N GLY A 141 0.99 0.28 -9.26
CA GLY A 141 1.15 0.69 -7.85
C GLY A 141 0.43 2.00 -7.55
N MET A 142 0.49 2.96 -8.46
CA MET A 142 -0.11 4.29 -8.24
C MET A 142 -1.59 4.43 -8.60
N ILE A 143 -2.27 3.35 -9.02
CA ILE A 143 -3.65 3.38 -9.53
C ILE A 143 -4.66 4.10 -8.63
N LEU A 144 -4.51 4.00 -7.32
CA LEU A 144 -5.38 4.62 -6.33
C LEU A 144 -4.89 5.97 -5.80
N ARG A 145 -3.75 6.47 -6.28
CA ARG A 145 -3.11 7.69 -5.76
C ARG A 145 -4.08 8.87 -5.74
N THR A 146 -4.68 9.19 -6.89
CA THR A 146 -5.57 10.33 -7.06
C THR A 146 -6.82 10.28 -6.18
N GLN A 147 -7.24 9.09 -5.76
CA GLN A 147 -8.46 8.87 -5.01
C GLN A 147 -8.21 8.77 -3.49
N LEU A 148 -7.12 8.12 -3.06
CA LEU A 148 -6.82 7.91 -1.65
C LEU A 148 -6.19 9.15 -1.00
N THR A 149 -5.31 9.87 -1.71
CA THR A 149 -4.59 11.00 -1.10
C THR A 149 -5.49 12.10 -0.56
N PRO A 150 -6.58 12.52 -1.24
CA PRO A 150 -7.51 13.50 -0.66
C PRO A 150 -8.23 13.00 0.60
N VAL A 151 -8.47 11.69 0.70
CA VAL A 151 -9.08 11.09 1.90
C VAL A 151 -8.09 11.08 3.06
N PHE A 152 -6.82 10.79 2.79
CA PHE A 152 -5.78 10.80 3.80
C PHE A 152 -5.54 12.22 4.35
N ASP A 153 -5.44 13.21 3.47
CA ASP A 153 -5.31 14.63 3.85
C ASP A 153 -6.49 15.09 4.72
N ALA A 154 -7.73 14.80 4.28
CA ALA A 154 -8.94 15.20 5.00
C ALA A 154 -9.06 14.60 6.41
N ASN A 155 -8.39 13.46 6.65
CA ASN A 155 -8.40 12.75 7.93
C ASN A 155 -7.12 12.94 8.74
N ASN A 156 -6.22 13.82 8.32
CA ASN A 156 -4.94 14.10 8.96
C ASN A 156 -4.15 12.81 9.25
N ILE A 157 -3.93 12.01 8.21
CA ILE A 157 -3.05 10.84 8.28
C ILE A 157 -1.60 11.33 8.32
N ASP A 158 -0.77 10.75 9.20
CA ASP A 158 0.63 11.14 9.34
C ASP A 158 1.57 10.30 8.47
N VAL A 159 1.29 8.99 8.41
CA VAL A 159 2.15 8.01 7.72
C VAL A 159 1.31 6.99 6.95
N VAL A 160 1.74 6.68 5.74
CA VAL A 160 1.21 5.57 4.94
C VAL A 160 2.31 4.55 4.70
N LEU A 161 2.08 3.32 5.16
CA LEU A 161 2.94 2.16 4.94
C LEU A 161 2.43 1.40 3.73
N GLN A 162 3.31 1.10 2.78
CA GLN A 162 3.02 0.51 1.48
C GLN A 162 3.80 -0.79 1.28
N GLY A 163 3.32 -1.66 0.41
CA GLY A 163 3.93 -2.91 -0.01
C GLY A 163 4.03 -2.99 -1.53
N HIS A 164 3.72 -4.16 -2.11
CA HIS A 164 3.62 -4.48 -3.53
C HIS A 164 4.94 -4.36 -4.29
N ASP A 165 5.60 -3.23 -4.20
CA ASP A 165 6.91 -3.00 -4.78
C ASP A 165 8.03 -3.55 -3.87
N HIS A 166 8.91 -4.35 -4.44
CA HIS A 166 9.98 -5.01 -3.69
C HIS A 166 11.27 -4.20 -3.68
N THR A 167 11.12 -2.88 -3.47
CA THR A 167 12.19 -1.93 -3.24
C THR A 167 11.97 -1.16 -1.95
N TYR A 168 12.99 -0.51 -1.42
CA TYR A 168 12.81 0.47 -0.37
C TYR A 168 12.65 1.86 -0.97
N SER A 169 11.59 2.55 -0.59
CA SER A 169 11.43 3.98 -0.87
C SER A 169 10.77 4.71 0.31
N ARG A 170 11.11 5.97 0.43
CA ARG A 170 10.50 6.90 1.38
C ARG A 170 10.29 8.23 0.68
N SER A 171 9.08 8.74 0.74
CA SER A 171 8.74 10.03 0.16
C SER A 171 9.31 11.20 0.99
N LYS A 172 9.29 12.37 0.41
CA LYS A 172 9.22 13.64 1.12
C LYS A 172 7.85 13.75 1.81
N MET A 173 7.58 14.83 2.53
CA MET A 173 6.25 15.11 3.07
C MET A 173 5.36 15.58 1.92
N LEU A 174 4.24 14.87 1.67
CA LEU A 174 3.36 15.10 0.52
C LEU A 174 1.94 15.39 0.99
N TYR A 175 1.28 16.35 0.34
CA TYR A 175 -0.16 16.59 0.48
C TYR A 175 -0.77 16.86 -0.91
N GLY A 176 -2.08 16.76 -1.05
CA GLY A 176 -2.77 16.95 -2.32
C GLY A 176 -2.64 18.38 -2.85
N ASP A 177 -2.65 18.52 -4.17
CA ASP A 177 -2.54 19.81 -4.87
C ASP A 177 -3.86 20.61 -4.86
N GLY A 178 -4.94 20.06 -4.31
CA GLY A 178 -6.25 20.68 -4.23
C GLY A 178 -7.04 20.67 -5.55
N GLN A 179 -6.57 19.95 -6.57
CA GLN A 179 -7.25 19.79 -7.84
C GLN A 179 -8.11 18.51 -7.85
N THR A 180 -8.93 18.35 -8.87
CA THR A 180 -9.67 17.11 -9.15
C THR A 180 -8.98 16.39 -10.29
N HIS A 181 -8.67 15.13 -10.06
CA HIS A 181 -7.97 14.25 -10.99
C HIS A 181 -8.86 13.09 -11.44
N GLY A 182 -8.46 12.41 -12.51
CA GLY A 182 -9.09 11.18 -12.96
C GLY A 182 -9.05 10.10 -11.88
N LYS A 183 -10.01 9.17 -11.94
CA LYS A 183 -10.10 8.03 -11.03
C LYS A 183 -9.91 6.75 -11.83
N TYR A 184 -9.16 5.83 -11.28
CA TYR A 184 -8.75 4.63 -11.99
C TYR A 184 -8.96 3.38 -11.15
N GLU A 185 -9.21 2.25 -11.81
CA GLU A 185 -9.36 0.94 -11.20
C GLU A 185 -8.81 -0.15 -12.12
N PHE A 186 -8.49 -1.32 -11.53
CA PHE A 186 -8.24 -2.54 -12.29
C PHE A 186 -9.48 -3.41 -12.35
N SER A 187 -9.68 -4.05 -13.51
CA SER A 187 -10.65 -5.13 -13.68
C SER A 187 -9.98 -6.47 -13.41
N LEU A 188 -10.79 -7.49 -13.13
CA LEU A 188 -10.29 -8.88 -13.17
C LEU A 188 -10.05 -9.30 -14.62
N ASN A 189 -9.06 -10.15 -14.82
CA ASN A 189 -8.86 -10.84 -16.10
C ASN A 189 -10.09 -11.70 -16.46
N ALA A 190 -10.14 -12.20 -17.70
CA ALA A 190 -11.32 -12.87 -18.25
C ALA A 190 -11.75 -14.14 -17.49
N ASP A 191 -10.84 -14.81 -16.79
CA ASP A 191 -11.12 -16.02 -15.99
C ASP A 191 -11.30 -15.74 -14.50
N GLY A 192 -11.11 -14.50 -14.06
CA GLY A 192 -11.30 -14.07 -12.67
C GLY A 192 -10.25 -14.59 -11.69
N THR A 193 -9.10 -15.03 -12.19
CA THR A 193 -8.03 -15.62 -11.37
C THR A 193 -6.95 -14.62 -10.96
N ASP A 194 -6.91 -13.45 -11.62
CA ASP A 194 -6.00 -12.36 -11.34
C ASP A 194 -6.58 -11.03 -11.85
N TYR A 195 -5.89 -9.93 -11.59
CA TYR A 195 -6.21 -8.63 -12.16
C TYR A 195 -5.63 -8.50 -13.58
N ASP A 196 -6.24 -7.65 -14.40
CA ASP A 196 -5.68 -7.20 -15.68
C ASP A 196 -4.68 -6.07 -15.41
N TRP A 197 -3.42 -6.43 -15.20
CA TRP A 197 -2.35 -5.50 -14.91
C TRP A 197 -1.86 -4.70 -16.13
N ASP A 198 -2.29 -5.07 -17.32
CA ASP A 198 -1.90 -4.41 -18.56
C ASP A 198 -2.76 -3.16 -18.85
N HIS A 199 -3.93 -3.04 -18.21
CA HIS A 199 -4.86 -1.96 -18.46
C HIS A 199 -5.46 -1.37 -17.19
N ALA A 200 -5.39 -0.04 -17.06
CA ALA A 200 -6.21 0.72 -16.11
C ALA A 200 -7.53 1.13 -16.77
N THR A 201 -8.61 1.21 -15.98
CA THR A 201 -9.89 1.73 -16.44
C THR A 201 -10.18 3.06 -15.74
N ASN A 202 -10.42 4.12 -16.51
CA ASN A 202 -10.91 5.38 -15.94
C ASN A 202 -12.37 5.18 -15.48
N VAL A 203 -12.62 5.40 -14.19
CA VAL A 203 -13.92 5.14 -13.55
C VAL A 203 -15.04 6.02 -14.11
N ASP A 204 -14.72 7.27 -14.45
CA ASP A 204 -15.73 8.25 -14.89
C ASP A 204 -16.07 8.10 -16.38
N THR A 205 -15.08 7.80 -17.24
CA THR A 205 -15.28 7.66 -18.70
C THR A 205 -15.47 6.21 -19.16
N GLN A 206 -15.07 5.23 -18.35
CA GLN A 206 -15.03 3.79 -18.67
C GLN A 206 -14.07 3.46 -19.82
N GLU A 207 -13.13 4.34 -20.11
CA GLU A 207 -12.07 4.11 -21.11
C GLU A 207 -10.95 3.29 -20.50
N GLN A 208 -10.47 2.30 -21.26
CA GLN A 208 -9.27 1.53 -20.88
C GLN A 208 -8.01 2.27 -21.34
N ILE A 209 -7.00 2.25 -20.48
CA ILE A 209 -5.69 2.84 -20.70
C ILE A 209 -4.67 1.70 -20.66
N ALA A 210 -3.98 1.48 -21.77
CA ALA A 210 -2.87 0.53 -21.80
C ALA A 210 -1.68 1.09 -21.01
N LEU A 211 -1.22 0.34 -19.99
CA LEU A 211 -0.08 0.75 -19.15
C LEU A 211 1.28 0.47 -19.80
N ALA A 212 1.30 -0.35 -20.86
CA ALA A 212 2.46 -0.60 -21.70
C ALA A 212 2.06 -0.57 -23.20
N PRO A 213 1.79 0.62 -23.78
CA PRO A 213 1.33 0.73 -25.16
C PRO A 213 2.36 0.19 -26.16
N GLU A 214 1.87 -0.38 -27.28
CA GLU A 214 2.73 -0.84 -28.37
C GLU A 214 3.52 0.32 -28.98
N GLU A 215 4.74 0.05 -29.44
CA GLU A 215 5.60 1.06 -30.09
C GLU A 215 4.91 1.64 -31.35
N GLY A 216 4.68 2.95 -31.34
CA GLY A 216 4.03 3.66 -32.44
C GLY A 216 2.52 3.85 -32.30
N ASP A 217 1.89 3.31 -31.26
CA ASP A 217 0.50 3.62 -30.89
C ASP A 217 0.46 4.98 -30.14
N THR A 218 0.30 6.04 -30.94
CA THR A 218 0.32 7.42 -30.41
C THR A 218 -0.89 7.78 -29.57
N ASP A 219 -2.04 7.13 -29.80
CA ASP A 219 -3.27 7.40 -29.07
C ASP A 219 -3.20 6.71 -27.69
N ALA A 220 -2.76 5.46 -27.63
CA ALA A 220 -2.54 4.76 -26.38
C ALA A 220 -1.43 5.43 -25.53
N GLN A 221 -0.36 5.91 -26.18
CA GLN A 221 0.69 6.67 -25.48
C GLN A 221 0.15 7.97 -24.89
N ALA A 222 -0.68 8.70 -25.62
CA ALA A 222 -1.29 9.93 -25.14
C ALA A 222 -2.23 9.69 -23.93
N ALA A 223 -2.94 8.55 -23.92
CA ALA A 223 -3.78 8.16 -22.78
C ALA A 223 -2.93 7.81 -21.54
N LEU A 224 -1.82 7.10 -21.71
CA LEU A 224 -0.87 6.80 -20.64
C LEU A 224 -0.22 8.09 -20.09
N ASP A 225 0.18 9.02 -20.97
CA ASP A 225 0.74 10.30 -20.57
C ASP A 225 -0.27 11.12 -19.74
N ALA A 226 -1.55 11.11 -20.10
CA ALA A 226 -2.61 11.76 -19.32
C ALA A 226 -2.83 11.07 -17.95
N PHE A 227 -2.76 9.75 -17.89
CA PHE A 227 -2.80 8.99 -16.63
C PHE A 227 -1.63 9.39 -15.71
N HIS A 228 -0.41 9.52 -16.25
CA HIS A 228 0.74 9.98 -15.48
C HIS A 228 0.59 11.43 -15.02
N GLU A 229 0.04 12.32 -15.87
CA GLU A 229 -0.22 13.73 -15.51
C GLU A 229 -1.23 13.83 -14.37
N ASP A 230 -2.33 13.07 -14.41
CA ASP A 230 -3.31 13.00 -13.33
C ASP A 230 -2.67 12.54 -12.01
N ASN A 231 -1.71 11.62 -12.08
CA ASN A 231 -1.01 11.09 -10.91
C ASN A 231 0.08 12.03 -10.33
N ASN A 232 0.32 13.19 -10.95
CA ASN A 232 1.09 14.29 -10.35
C ASN A 232 0.21 15.16 -9.43
N CYS A 233 -0.67 14.53 -8.65
CA CYS A 233 -1.71 15.14 -7.82
C CYS A 233 -1.23 15.60 -6.43
N TYR A 234 0.04 15.85 -6.26
CA TYR A 234 0.66 16.15 -4.95
C TYR A 234 1.41 17.49 -4.95
N THR A 235 1.56 18.01 -3.75
CA THR A 235 2.47 19.11 -3.42
C THR A 235 3.53 18.59 -2.45
N ILE A 236 4.79 18.94 -2.68
CA ILE A 236 5.90 18.62 -1.79
C ILE A 236 6.00 19.71 -0.75
N GLU A 237 5.91 19.34 0.54
CA GLU A 237 6.21 20.24 1.64
C GLU A 237 7.73 20.39 1.78
N ASP A 238 8.21 21.62 1.79
CA ASP A 238 9.63 21.93 1.98
C ASP A 238 9.98 21.78 3.46
N VAL A 239 10.85 20.83 3.77
CA VAL A 239 11.25 20.49 5.13
C VAL A 239 12.76 20.50 5.25
N ASP A 240 13.28 21.28 6.18
CA ASP A 240 14.72 21.32 6.47
C ASP A 240 15.14 20.21 7.43
N GLY A 241 16.08 19.37 6.99
CA GLY A 241 16.72 18.33 7.82
C GLY A 241 15.89 17.06 8.02
N ASP A 242 16.20 16.33 9.10
CA ASP A 242 15.64 14.99 9.38
C ASP A 242 14.51 15.00 10.42
N THR A 243 14.11 16.17 10.89
CA THR A 243 13.04 16.33 11.90
C THR A 243 11.95 17.22 11.36
N VAL A 244 10.74 16.73 11.41
CA VAL A 244 9.54 17.45 10.97
C VAL A 244 8.63 17.65 12.18
N THR A 245 8.08 18.85 12.35
CA THR A 245 7.17 19.17 13.44
C THR A 245 5.85 19.65 12.87
N ASP A 246 4.76 18.97 13.23
CA ASP A 246 3.41 19.27 12.79
C ASP A 246 3.30 19.53 11.26
N PRO A 247 3.78 18.60 10.41
CA PRO A 247 3.72 18.78 8.95
C PRO A 247 2.29 18.82 8.47
N GLN A 248 2.05 19.50 7.35
CA GLN A 248 0.83 19.33 6.57
C GLN A 248 0.87 18.03 5.76
N GLY A 249 2.05 17.68 5.27
CA GLY A 249 2.26 16.55 4.40
C GLY A 249 2.30 15.21 5.12
N ILE A 250 2.06 14.16 4.38
CA ILE A 250 2.04 12.76 4.80
C ILE A 250 3.34 12.08 4.35
N LEU A 251 3.90 11.22 5.19
CA LEU A 251 5.03 10.37 4.84
C LEU A 251 4.54 9.04 4.24
N TYR A 252 4.99 8.71 3.04
CA TYR A 252 4.76 7.41 2.39
C TYR A 252 6.03 6.57 2.41
N MET A 253 5.91 5.29 2.78
CA MET A 253 7.08 4.42 2.90
C MET A 253 6.78 2.99 2.44
N THR A 254 7.60 2.49 1.52
CA THR A 254 7.64 1.10 1.07
C THR A 254 8.88 0.43 1.65
N ALA A 255 8.69 -0.68 2.36
CA ALA A 255 9.73 -1.25 3.22
C ALA A 255 10.55 -2.39 2.56
N ASN A 256 10.43 -2.62 1.25
CA ASN A 256 11.05 -3.72 0.51
C ASN A 256 10.47 -5.10 0.91
N SER A 257 11.04 -6.17 0.35
CA SER A 257 10.65 -7.55 0.64
C SER A 257 11.29 -8.06 1.94
N ALA A 258 10.48 -8.55 2.86
CA ALA A 258 10.95 -9.18 4.10
C ALA A 258 11.33 -10.65 3.91
N SER A 259 10.73 -11.35 2.94
CA SER A 259 11.03 -12.75 2.62
C SER A 259 12.27 -12.92 1.76
N GLY A 260 12.51 -11.99 0.84
CA GLY A 260 13.56 -12.08 -0.18
C GLY A 260 13.18 -13.01 -1.34
N SER A 261 11.90 -13.29 -1.53
CA SER A 261 11.42 -14.16 -2.62
C SER A 261 11.54 -13.52 -4.00
N LYS A 262 11.31 -12.20 -4.06
CA LYS A 262 11.43 -11.36 -5.26
C LYS A 262 12.10 -10.03 -4.90
N TYR A 263 12.75 -9.43 -5.89
CA TYR A 263 13.28 -8.08 -5.83
C TYR A 263 13.12 -7.42 -7.18
N TYR A 264 12.82 -6.12 -7.18
CA TYR A 264 12.70 -5.31 -8.38
C TYR A 264 13.84 -4.31 -8.48
N GLU A 265 14.14 -3.85 -9.68
CA GLU A 265 15.04 -2.73 -9.88
C GLU A 265 14.37 -1.42 -9.50
N LEU A 266 15.17 -0.41 -9.24
CA LEU A 266 14.65 0.95 -9.08
C LEU A 266 14.37 1.56 -10.46
N LEU A 267 13.35 2.39 -10.56
CA LEU A 267 13.15 3.25 -11.73
C LEU A 267 14.44 4.00 -12.06
N SER A 268 14.79 4.10 -13.34
CA SER A 268 16.05 4.71 -13.80
C SER A 268 16.14 6.18 -13.38
N THR A 269 15.03 6.89 -13.38
CA THR A 269 14.91 8.27 -12.91
C THR A 269 14.21 8.29 -11.56
N GLN A 270 14.83 8.93 -10.57
CA GLN A 270 14.19 9.14 -9.28
C GLN A 270 13.09 10.18 -9.42
N GLN A 271 11.89 9.83 -8.95
CA GLN A 271 10.78 10.75 -8.88
C GLN A 271 11.08 11.90 -7.90
N ASP A 272 10.54 13.06 -8.13
CA ASP A 272 10.81 14.27 -7.33
C ASP A 272 10.25 14.19 -5.91
N TYR A 273 9.19 13.40 -5.71
CA TYR A 273 8.60 13.13 -4.40
C TYR A 273 9.45 12.18 -3.53
N VAL A 274 10.40 11.45 -4.09
CA VAL A 274 11.23 10.49 -3.35
C VAL A 274 12.34 11.20 -2.58
N ALA A 275 12.38 11.05 -1.27
CA ALA A 275 13.45 11.54 -0.40
C ALA A 275 14.62 10.54 -0.32
N ALA A 276 14.31 9.24 -0.24
CA ALA A 276 15.31 8.18 -0.18
C ALA A 276 14.78 6.91 -0.84
N ARG A 277 15.65 6.19 -1.55
CA ARG A 277 15.35 4.89 -2.15
C ARG A 277 16.58 4.00 -2.15
N SER A 278 16.37 2.69 -2.10
CA SER A 278 17.45 1.73 -2.10
C SER A 278 16.98 0.36 -2.60
N GLN A 279 17.85 -0.33 -3.33
CA GLN A 279 17.74 -1.76 -3.59
C GLN A 279 19.07 -2.41 -3.32
N ASN A 280 19.11 -3.26 -2.30
CA ASN A 280 20.32 -3.97 -1.89
C ASN A 280 20.26 -5.48 -2.15
N TRP A 281 19.16 -5.95 -2.75
CA TRP A 281 18.92 -7.37 -3.08
C TRP A 281 18.96 -8.30 -1.86
N LEU A 282 18.58 -7.78 -0.70
CA LEU A 282 18.52 -8.49 0.56
C LEU A 282 17.19 -8.31 1.25
N PRO A 283 16.68 -9.33 1.98
CA PRO A 283 15.52 -9.18 2.84
C PRO A 283 15.74 -8.07 3.87
N SER A 284 14.76 -7.19 4.02
CA SER A 284 14.85 -6.05 4.92
C SER A 284 13.63 -5.91 5.83
N TYR A 285 13.76 -5.08 6.83
CA TYR A 285 12.68 -4.64 7.72
C TYR A 285 12.92 -3.21 8.14
N SER A 286 11.89 -2.55 8.56
CA SER A 286 11.94 -1.21 9.16
C SER A 286 11.42 -1.24 10.58
N VAL A 287 11.89 -0.35 11.43
CA VAL A 287 11.41 -0.17 12.82
C VAL A 287 10.79 1.20 12.95
N ILE A 288 9.56 1.24 13.43
CA ILE A 288 8.84 2.46 13.74
C ILE A 288 8.70 2.54 15.26
N THR A 289 9.04 3.68 15.82
CA THR A 289 8.87 3.97 17.25
C THR A 289 7.91 5.14 17.42
N LEU A 290 6.88 4.95 18.25
CA LEU A 290 5.86 5.96 18.58
C LEU A 290 5.99 6.38 20.03
#